data_7910832fbdaa11c8147ad88815638f1f
#
_entry.id   7910832fbdaa11c8147ad88815638f1f
#
_cell.length_a   1.000
_cell.length_b   1.000
_cell.length_c   1.000
_cell.angle_alpha   90.00
_cell.angle_beta   90.00
_cell.angle_gamma   90.00
#
_symmetry.space_group_name_H-M   'P 1'
#
loop_
_entity.id
_entity.type
_entity.pdbx_description
1 polymer ?
#
loop_
_entity_poly.entity_id
_entity_poly.type
_entity_poly.pdbx_seq_one_letter_code
_entity_poly.pdbx_strand_id
1 'polypeptide(L)'
;GVGILIYDEQMRGKGFAAQALDKLVEYAFDVLGLHQLYCNIPTDNTPSYELFSRRGFIQAGIRRDWIRVGEQWKDELTLQLINKK
;
A
#
# COMPACT_ATOMS: atom_id res chain seq x y z
N GLY A 1 11.75 -9.24 -11.74
CA GLY A 1 10.73 -9.42 -10.75
C GLY A 1 9.49 -8.60 -11.04
N VAL A 2 8.42 -9.00 -10.45
CA VAL A 2 7.12 -8.36 -10.62
C VAL A 2 6.64 -7.85 -9.28
N GLY A 3 5.97 -6.71 -9.30
CA GLY A 3 5.32 -6.17 -8.12
C GLY A 3 3.85 -6.59 -8.08
N ILE A 4 3.26 -6.46 -6.91
CA ILE A 4 1.83 -6.68 -6.73
C ILE A 4 1.23 -5.41 -6.15
N LEU A 5 0.12 -4.97 -6.74
CA LEU A 5 -0.67 -3.88 -6.18
C LEU A 5 -1.46 -4.41 -4.99
N ILE A 6 -1.31 -3.75 -3.85
CA ILE A 6 -2.04 -4.09 -2.65
C ILE A 6 -2.95 -2.92 -2.30
N TYR A 7 -4.24 -3.16 -2.31
CA TYR A 7 -5.19 -2.21 -1.76
C TYR A 7 -6.48 -2.95 -1.44
N ASP A 8 -6.92 -2.85 -0.20
CA ASP A 8 -8.16 -3.47 0.23
C ASP A 8 -8.80 -2.57 1.27
N GLU A 9 -9.93 -1.96 0.91
CA GLU A 9 -10.66 -1.12 1.82
C GLU A 9 -11.07 -1.86 3.09
N GLN A 10 -11.29 -3.15 3.00
CA GLN A 10 -11.68 -3.96 4.14
C GLN A 10 -10.57 -4.06 5.17
N MET A 11 -9.33 -3.79 4.77
CA MET A 11 -8.19 -3.80 5.69
C MET A 11 -8.10 -2.53 6.53
N ARG A 12 -8.80 -1.48 6.12
CA ARG A 12 -8.73 -0.19 6.82
C ARG A 12 -9.39 -0.27 8.19
N GLY A 13 -8.76 0.37 9.17
CA GLY A 13 -9.35 0.54 10.49
C GLY A 13 -9.54 -0.73 11.28
N LYS A 14 -8.96 -1.83 10.85
CA LYS A 14 -9.05 -3.10 11.54
C LYS A 14 -7.71 -3.42 12.20
N GLY A 15 -7.74 -3.82 13.46
CA GLY A 15 -6.51 -4.15 14.15
C GLY A 15 -5.77 -5.31 13.52
N PHE A 16 -6.48 -6.28 12.98
CA PHE A 16 -5.84 -7.44 12.36
C PHE A 16 -5.28 -7.16 10.97
N ALA A 17 -5.56 -5.99 10.40
CA ALA A 17 -5.03 -5.66 9.08
C ALA A 17 -3.50 -5.68 9.05
N ALA A 18 -2.87 -5.24 10.13
CA ALA A 18 -1.42 -5.24 10.24
C ALA A 18 -0.86 -6.66 10.13
N GLN A 19 -1.49 -7.61 10.81
CA GLN A 19 -1.05 -9.01 10.76
C GLN A 19 -1.26 -9.62 9.39
N ALA A 20 -2.38 -9.30 8.75
CA ALA A 20 -2.67 -9.79 7.42
C ALA A 20 -1.67 -9.25 6.41
N LEU A 21 -1.32 -7.96 6.53
CA LEU A 21 -0.33 -7.35 5.65
C LEU A 21 1.05 -7.95 5.87
N ASP A 22 1.44 -8.18 7.12
CA ASP A 22 2.73 -8.78 7.42
C ASP A 22 2.85 -10.18 6.79
N LYS A 23 1.78 -10.98 6.87
CA LYS A 23 1.78 -12.30 6.25
C LYS A 23 1.81 -12.24 4.74
N LEU A 24 1.12 -11.28 4.16
CA LEU A 24 1.14 -11.09 2.71
C LEU A 24 2.53 -10.72 2.22
N VAL A 25 3.20 -9.80 2.92
CA VAL A 25 4.57 -9.39 2.57
C VAL A 25 5.51 -10.60 2.64
N GLU A 26 5.42 -11.35 3.72
CA GLU A 26 6.24 -12.55 3.91
C GLU A 26 6.01 -13.56 2.78
N TYR A 27 4.75 -13.83 2.48
CA TYR A 27 4.42 -14.77 1.41
C TYR A 27 4.92 -14.29 0.05
N ALA A 28 4.70 -13.01 -0.25
CA ALA A 28 5.11 -12.45 -1.53
C ALA A 28 6.62 -12.51 -1.72
N PHE A 29 7.37 -12.21 -0.69
CA PHE A 29 8.82 -12.16 -0.79
C PHE A 29 9.48 -13.52 -0.60
N ASP A 30 9.02 -14.29 0.39
CA ASP A 30 9.69 -15.54 0.74
C ASP A 30 9.22 -16.73 -0.09
N VAL A 31 7.95 -16.76 -0.47
CA VAL A 31 7.39 -17.87 -1.24
C VAL A 31 7.36 -17.55 -2.72
N LEU A 32 6.81 -16.38 -3.10
CA LEU A 32 6.69 -16.02 -4.52
C LEU A 32 7.95 -15.38 -5.08
N GLY A 33 8.87 -14.92 -4.24
CA GLY A 33 10.12 -14.32 -4.69
C GLY A 33 9.93 -13.00 -5.45
N LEU A 34 8.88 -12.26 -5.14
CA LEU A 34 8.63 -10.99 -5.82
C LEU A 34 9.68 -9.96 -5.47
N HIS A 35 9.98 -9.10 -6.42
CA HIS A 35 10.97 -8.04 -6.22
C HIS A 35 10.40 -6.90 -5.38
N GLN A 36 9.12 -6.59 -5.53
CA GLN A 36 8.52 -5.45 -4.84
C GLN A 36 7.02 -5.64 -4.67
N LEU A 37 6.49 -4.87 -3.73
CA LEU A 37 5.06 -4.70 -3.56
C LEU A 37 4.76 -3.20 -3.62
N TYR A 38 3.58 -2.84 -4.08
CA TYR A 38 3.18 -1.45 -4.08
C TYR A 38 1.68 -1.33 -3.82
N CYS A 39 1.28 -0.16 -3.35
CA CYS A 39 -0.14 0.14 -3.14
C CYS A 39 -0.42 1.60 -3.48
N ASN A 40 -1.66 1.86 -3.85
CA ASN A 40 -2.13 3.21 -4.12
C ASN A 40 -3.19 3.57 -3.10
N ILE A 41 -3.03 4.73 -2.46
CA ILE A 41 -3.97 5.19 -1.45
C ILE A 41 -4.29 6.67 -1.66
N PRO A 42 -5.53 7.10 -1.33
CA PRO A 42 -5.82 8.53 -1.32
C PRO A 42 -4.92 9.26 -0.32
N THR A 43 -4.50 10.49 -0.65
CA THR A 43 -3.58 11.23 0.20
C THR A 43 -4.13 11.53 1.59
N ASP A 44 -5.45 11.57 1.73
CA ASP A 44 -6.09 11.86 3.01
C ASP A 44 -6.41 10.62 3.83
N ASN A 45 -6.04 9.45 3.33
CA ASN A 45 -6.27 8.20 4.06
C ASN A 45 -5.12 7.93 5.01
N THR A 46 -5.08 8.68 6.10
CA THR A 46 -4.02 8.58 7.10
C THR A 46 -3.87 7.20 7.70
N PRO A 47 -4.97 6.50 8.08
CA PRO A 47 -4.82 5.16 8.64
C PRO A 47 -4.11 4.18 7.69
N SER A 48 -4.44 4.22 6.40
CA SER A 48 -3.77 3.36 5.43
C SER A 48 -2.31 3.76 5.26
N TYR A 49 -2.03 5.05 5.18
CA TYR A 49 -0.65 5.52 5.08
C TYR A 49 0.19 5.01 6.25
N GLU A 50 -0.33 5.13 7.47
CA GLU A 50 0.38 4.66 8.66
C GLU A 50 0.56 3.14 8.65
N LEU A 51 -0.46 2.41 8.23
CA LEU A 51 -0.39 0.96 8.16
C LEU A 51 0.78 0.50 7.29
N PHE A 52 0.88 1.05 6.09
CA PHE A 52 1.92 0.65 5.14
C PHE A 52 3.28 1.21 5.52
N SER A 53 3.35 2.48 5.93
CA SER A 53 4.64 3.09 6.26
C SER A 53 5.32 2.42 7.45
N ARG A 54 4.54 1.97 8.42
CA ARG A 54 5.10 1.25 9.58
C ARG A 54 5.69 -0.10 9.20
N ARG A 55 5.34 -0.63 8.04
CA ARG A 55 5.90 -1.88 7.53
C ARG A 55 7.00 -1.67 6.51
N GLY A 56 7.48 -0.45 6.43
CA GLY A 56 8.62 -0.14 5.58
C GLY A 56 8.29 0.33 4.19
N PHE A 57 7.01 0.46 3.85
CA PHE A 57 6.63 1.04 2.56
C PHE A 57 7.00 2.52 2.53
N ILE A 58 7.54 2.97 1.43
CA ILE A 58 7.94 4.36 1.23
C ILE A 58 7.18 4.96 0.06
N GLN A 59 7.02 6.28 0.09
CA GLN A 59 6.35 6.96 -1.01
C GLN A 59 7.21 6.91 -2.26
N ALA A 60 6.64 6.39 -3.33
CA ALA A 60 7.32 6.28 -4.61
C ALA A 60 6.80 7.28 -5.64
N GLY A 61 5.59 7.79 -5.45
CA GLY A 61 5.03 8.77 -6.37
C GLY A 61 3.70 9.31 -5.90
N ILE A 62 3.23 10.31 -6.62
CA ILE A 62 1.94 10.92 -6.34
C ILE A 62 1.25 11.22 -7.68
N ARG A 63 -0.05 11.00 -7.74
CA ARG A 63 -0.88 11.33 -8.88
C ARG A 63 -1.84 12.42 -8.47
N ARG A 64 -1.77 13.55 -9.15
CA ARG A 64 -2.61 14.70 -8.84
C ARG A 64 -4.00 14.56 -9.43
N ASP A 65 -5.03 14.98 -8.67
CA ASP A 65 -6.43 14.99 -9.12
C ASP A 65 -6.81 13.65 -9.75
N TRP A 66 -6.52 12.58 -9.06
CA TRP A 66 -6.65 11.23 -9.60
C TRP A 66 -7.95 10.55 -9.21
N ILE A 67 -8.44 10.82 -8.00
CA ILE A 67 -9.62 10.15 -7.46
C ILE A 67 -10.74 11.17 -7.32
N ARG A 68 -11.86 10.92 -7.97
CA ARG A 68 -13.02 11.80 -7.82
C ARG A 68 -13.91 11.30 -6.70
N VAL A 69 -14.23 12.20 -5.76
CA VAL A 69 -15.16 11.93 -4.67
C VAL A 69 -16.17 13.07 -4.67
N GLY A 70 -17.38 12.79 -5.16
CA GLY A 70 -18.38 13.82 -5.35
C GLY A 70 -17.91 14.83 -6.39
N GLU A 71 -17.85 16.10 -6.00
CA GLU A 71 -17.37 17.17 -6.88
C GLU A 71 -15.90 17.52 -6.64
N GLN A 72 -15.24 16.79 -5.74
CA GLN A 72 -13.86 17.07 -5.42
C GLN A 72 -12.94 16.01 -6.00
N TRP A 73 -11.71 16.42 -6.28
CA TRP A 73 -10.67 15.54 -6.75
C TRP A 73 -9.63 15.37 -5.66
N LYS A 74 -9.17 14.15 -5.45
CA LYS A 74 -8.13 13.84 -4.49
C LYS A 74 -6.91 13.30 -5.18
N ASP A 75 -5.76 13.59 -4.59
CA ASP A 75 -4.51 13.02 -5.06
C ASP A 75 -4.36 11.60 -4.53
N GLU A 76 -3.56 10.80 -5.24
CA GLU A 76 -3.30 9.42 -4.86
C GLU A 76 -1.81 9.22 -4.67
N LEU A 77 -1.44 8.59 -3.56
CA LEU A 77 -0.05 8.22 -3.28
C LEU A 77 0.20 6.80 -3.74
N THR A 78 1.40 6.58 -4.28
CA THR A 78 1.91 5.23 -4.49
C THR A 78 2.99 4.97 -3.46
N LEU A 79 2.82 3.90 -2.69
CA LEU A 79 3.80 3.45 -1.71
C LEU A 79 4.42 2.14 -2.21
N GLN A 80 5.70 1.95 -1.91
CA GLN A 80 6.46 0.82 -2.42
C GLN A 80 7.31 0.19 -1.33
N LEU A 81 7.35 -1.13 -1.34
CA LEU A 81 8.24 -1.90 -0.48
C LEU A 81 9.09 -2.81 -1.37
N ILE A 82 10.40 -2.65 -1.30
CA ILE A 82 11.33 -3.42 -2.11
C ILE A 82 11.86 -4.60 -1.30
N ASN A 83 11.88 -5.76 -1.92
CA ASN A 83 12.46 -6.95 -1.33
C ASN A 83 13.98 -6.84 -1.38
N LYS A 84 14.61 -6.79 -0.21
CA LYS A 84 16.06 -6.61 -0.11
C LYS A 84 16.81 -7.93 0.07
N LYS A 85 16.14 -9.03 -0.14
CA LYS A 85 16.79 -10.34 -0.07
C LYS A 85 17.52 -10.68 -1.35
#